data_f8adad837039333af39f190424133924
#
_entry.id   f8adad837039333af39f190424133924
#
_cell.length_a   1.000
_cell.length_b   1.000
_cell.length_c   1.000
_cell.angle_alpha   90.00
_cell.angle_beta   90.00
_cell.angle_gamma   90.00
#
_symmetry.space_group_name_H-M   'P 1'
#
loop_
_entity.id
_entity.type
_entity.pdbx_description
1 polymer ?
#
loop_
_entity_poly.entity_id
_entity_poly.type
_entity_poly.pdbx_seq_one_letter_code
_entity_poly.pdbx_strand_id
1 'polypeptide(L)'
;MASLTTSLTISSTDMSNQESLSIAASKALTAVGKVTAFQKATSTTTSIFANADAYTKSYVFLHNLSGSNVMHIEEAVLKPIDATGDTQNSSTNANVDSTTGIIAGMSVSGTNIPAGATVASITDATTFVLSAAATGTINNTTFTFTRSVMSLAAGEYAFFPWSGEMSLAVRAAAGTDALEIRIFEVAH
;
A
#
# COMPACT_ATOMS: atom_id res chain seq x y z
N MET A 1 17.74 6.27 -27.39
CA MET A 1 16.45 5.98 -26.72
C MET A 1 16.32 4.47 -26.62
N ALA A 2 15.99 3.96 -25.46
CA ALA A 2 15.84 2.53 -25.25
C ALA A 2 14.38 2.14 -25.51
N SER A 3 14.17 1.02 -26.18
CA SER A 3 12.84 0.43 -26.34
C SER A 3 12.58 -0.55 -25.21
N LEU A 4 11.46 -0.39 -24.51
CA LEU A 4 10.96 -1.31 -23.51
C LEU A 4 9.69 -1.97 -24.06
N THR A 5 9.72 -3.28 -24.25
CA THR A 5 8.51 -4.04 -24.58
C THR A 5 7.95 -4.67 -23.31
N THR A 6 6.73 -4.32 -22.97
CA THR A 6 6.00 -4.98 -21.89
C THR A 6 5.08 -6.04 -22.48
N SER A 7 5.10 -7.24 -21.94
CA SER A 7 4.14 -8.29 -22.30
C SER A 7 3.52 -8.87 -21.03
N LEU A 8 2.20 -9.01 -21.01
CA LEU A 8 1.45 -9.71 -20.00
C LEU A 8 0.82 -10.95 -20.64
N THR A 9 1.10 -12.10 -20.10
CA THR A 9 0.42 -13.34 -20.46
C THR A 9 -0.19 -13.94 -19.20
N ILE A 10 -1.49 -14.14 -19.20
CA ILE A 10 -2.21 -14.84 -18.14
C ILE A 10 -2.87 -16.04 -18.78
N SER A 11 -2.58 -17.23 -18.28
CA SER A 11 -3.19 -18.46 -18.76
C SER A 11 -3.59 -19.34 -17.57
N SER A 12 -4.72 -20.01 -17.68
CA SER A 12 -5.17 -21.03 -16.76
C SER A 12 -5.87 -22.14 -17.55
N THR A 13 -5.65 -23.37 -17.15
CA THR A 13 -6.30 -24.56 -17.73
C THR A 13 -7.47 -25.05 -16.87
N ASP A 14 -7.67 -24.46 -15.68
CA ASP A 14 -8.57 -24.99 -14.64
C ASP A 14 -9.47 -23.94 -13.99
N MET A 15 -9.53 -22.72 -14.53
CA MET A 15 -10.42 -21.66 -14.00
C MET A 15 -11.91 -21.93 -14.19
N SER A 16 -12.28 -22.80 -15.15
CA SER A 16 -13.63 -23.32 -15.26
C SER A 16 -13.60 -24.70 -15.92
N ASN A 17 -14.59 -25.52 -15.63
CA ASN A 17 -14.68 -26.89 -16.17
C ASN A 17 -14.84 -26.97 -17.70
N GLN A 18 -14.84 -25.87 -18.43
CA GLN A 18 -15.13 -25.87 -19.86
C GLN A 18 -14.28 -24.92 -20.72
N GLU A 19 -13.55 -23.95 -20.16
CA GLU A 19 -12.77 -23.02 -20.98
C GLU A 19 -11.41 -22.70 -20.36
N SER A 20 -10.36 -22.72 -21.19
CA SER A 20 -9.04 -22.20 -20.81
C SER A 20 -9.04 -20.67 -20.93
N LEU A 21 -8.59 -19.98 -19.90
CA LEU A 21 -8.32 -18.54 -19.97
C LEU A 21 -6.96 -18.32 -20.60
N SER A 22 -6.93 -17.50 -21.65
CA SER A 22 -5.69 -16.98 -22.21
C SER A 22 -5.84 -15.49 -22.50
N ILE A 23 -5.08 -14.67 -21.79
CA ILE A 23 -4.98 -13.23 -22.02
C ILE A 23 -3.54 -12.92 -22.36
N ALA A 24 -3.34 -12.28 -23.50
CA ALA A 24 -2.04 -11.76 -23.91
C ALA A 24 -2.16 -10.29 -24.32
N ALA A 25 -1.37 -9.44 -23.72
CA ALA A 25 -1.27 -8.03 -24.08
C ALA A 25 0.19 -7.63 -24.15
N SER A 26 0.56 -6.89 -25.17
CA SER A 26 1.90 -6.33 -25.32
C SER A 26 1.84 -4.87 -25.73
N LYS A 27 2.78 -4.06 -25.23
CA LYS A 27 2.96 -2.69 -25.64
C LYS A 27 4.44 -2.34 -25.71
N ALA A 28 4.87 -1.78 -26.82
CA ALA A 28 6.19 -1.18 -26.95
C ALA A 28 6.14 0.26 -26.40
N LEU A 29 7.07 0.60 -25.54
CA LEU A 29 7.24 1.90 -24.93
C LEU A 29 8.63 2.44 -25.29
N THR A 30 8.74 3.72 -25.60
CA THR A 30 10.03 4.38 -25.72
C THR A 30 10.42 4.99 -24.38
N ALA A 31 11.38 4.38 -23.70
CA ALA A 31 11.89 4.91 -22.44
C ALA A 31 12.90 6.02 -22.69
N VAL A 32 12.70 7.17 -22.08
CA VAL A 32 13.61 8.33 -22.15
C VAL A 32 14.50 8.45 -20.94
N GLY A 33 14.11 7.84 -19.82
CA GLY A 33 14.88 7.78 -18.58
C GLY A 33 14.63 6.47 -17.83
N LYS A 34 15.55 6.12 -16.95
CA LYS A 34 15.43 4.96 -16.07
C LYS A 34 15.88 5.34 -14.67
N VAL A 35 15.00 5.18 -13.74
CA VAL A 35 15.35 5.21 -12.31
C VAL A 35 15.18 3.81 -11.75
N THR A 36 16.22 3.27 -11.13
CA THR A 36 16.14 2.04 -10.36
C THR A 36 16.52 2.39 -8.93
N ALA A 37 15.63 2.10 -8.01
CA ALA A 37 15.86 2.33 -6.59
C ALA A 37 15.45 1.08 -5.81
N PHE A 38 16.27 0.71 -4.83
CA PHE A 38 15.88 -0.23 -3.79
C PHE A 38 15.52 0.57 -2.55
N GLN A 39 14.33 0.36 -2.04
CA GLN A 39 13.92 0.98 -0.79
C GLN A 39 13.64 -0.07 0.27
N LYS A 40 14.05 0.22 1.48
CA LYS A 40 13.59 -0.50 2.66
C LYS A 40 12.28 0.11 3.12
N ALA A 41 11.25 -0.70 3.17
CA ALA A 41 10.00 -0.35 3.84
C ALA A 41 10.10 -0.77 5.30
N THR A 42 9.73 0.13 6.19
CA THR A 42 9.58 -0.15 7.62
C THR A 42 8.10 -0.21 7.97
N SER A 43 7.76 -0.54 9.21
CA SER A 43 6.39 -0.39 9.72
C SER A 43 5.93 1.08 9.80
N THR A 44 6.83 2.02 9.59
CA THR A 44 6.53 3.44 9.36
C THR A 44 6.50 3.70 7.87
N THR A 45 5.54 4.51 7.41
CA THR A 45 5.41 4.88 5.99
C THR A 45 6.68 5.56 5.48
N THR A 46 7.19 5.06 4.36
CA THR A 46 8.38 5.58 3.68
C THR A 46 7.99 6.06 2.29
N SER A 47 8.27 7.31 1.95
CA SER A 47 8.00 7.84 0.61
C SER A 47 8.80 7.09 -0.44
N ILE A 48 8.12 6.63 -1.49
CA ILE A 48 8.74 6.06 -2.69
C ILE A 48 9.14 7.19 -3.62
N PHE A 49 8.22 8.07 -3.92
CA PHE A 49 8.45 9.30 -4.69
C PHE A 49 7.36 10.33 -4.39
N ALA A 50 7.72 11.61 -4.47
CA ALA A 50 6.82 12.73 -4.29
C ALA A 50 6.22 13.16 -5.64
N ASN A 51 5.03 13.79 -5.60
CA ASN A 51 4.40 14.34 -6.79
C ASN A 51 5.18 15.53 -7.41
N ALA A 52 6.14 16.09 -6.68
CA ALA A 52 7.04 17.14 -7.19
C ALA A 52 8.16 16.58 -8.08
N ASP A 53 8.37 15.27 -8.09
CA ASP A 53 9.30 14.62 -8.99
C ASP A 53 8.71 14.71 -10.41
N ALA A 54 9.48 15.23 -11.36
CA ALA A 54 9.00 15.63 -12.69
C ALA A 54 8.63 14.45 -13.63
N TYR A 55 8.05 13.39 -13.11
CA TYR A 55 7.58 12.24 -13.87
C TYR A 55 6.18 12.50 -14.44
N THR A 56 6.11 13.15 -15.60
CA THR A 56 4.83 13.50 -16.23
C THR A 56 4.11 12.30 -16.85
N LYS A 57 4.84 11.24 -17.15
CA LYS A 57 4.28 9.96 -17.62
C LYS A 57 5.31 8.85 -17.44
N SER A 58 4.98 7.89 -16.61
CA SER A 58 5.89 6.80 -16.27
C SER A 58 5.15 5.48 -16.14
N TYR A 59 5.91 4.38 -16.18
CA TYR A 59 5.46 3.08 -15.69
C TYR A 59 6.25 2.75 -14.44
N VAL A 60 5.57 2.22 -13.44
CA VAL A 60 6.16 1.83 -12.18
C VAL A 60 6.08 0.32 -12.03
N PHE A 61 7.21 -0.29 -11.72
CA PHE A 61 7.31 -1.67 -11.28
C PHE A 61 7.64 -1.68 -9.79
N LEU A 62 6.85 -2.41 -9.03
CA LEU A 62 7.04 -2.66 -7.61
C LEU A 62 7.11 -4.16 -7.40
N HIS A 63 8.06 -4.63 -6.60
CA HIS A 63 8.19 -6.05 -6.25
C HIS A 63 8.51 -6.17 -4.76
N ASN A 64 7.65 -6.84 -4.05
CA ASN A 64 7.86 -7.14 -2.64
C ASN A 64 8.87 -8.28 -2.50
N LEU A 65 10.09 -7.95 -2.08
CA LEU A 65 11.18 -8.91 -1.86
C LEU A 65 11.16 -9.54 -0.46
N SER A 66 10.16 -9.23 0.36
CA SER A 66 10.00 -9.86 1.67
C SER A 66 9.71 -11.35 1.52
N GLY A 67 10.22 -12.15 2.43
CA GLY A 67 9.92 -13.58 2.52
C GLY A 67 8.58 -13.89 3.20
N SER A 68 7.95 -12.93 3.91
CA SER A 68 6.79 -13.20 4.74
C SER A 68 5.82 -12.03 4.96
N ASN A 69 6.27 -10.80 4.78
CA ASN A 69 5.48 -9.62 5.13
C ASN A 69 4.74 -9.03 3.94
N VAL A 70 3.55 -8.52 4.18
CA VAL A 70 2.80 -7.72 3.21
C VAL A 70 3.37 -6.31 3.18
N MET A 71 3.45 -5.72 1.99
CA MET A 71 3.74 -4.31 1.79
C MET A 71 2.49 -3.57 1.35
N HIS A 72 2.17 -2.51 2.06
CA HIS A 72 1.08 -1.61 1.74
C HIS A 72 1.63 -0.44 0.94
N ILE A 73 1.09 -0.23 -0.26
CA ILE A 73 1.38 0.93 -1.08
C ILE A 73 0.31 1.97 -0.76
N GLU A 74 0.76 3.10 -0.27
CA GLU A 74 -0.09 4.16 0.28
C GLU A 74 0.05 5.42 -0.57
N GLU A 75 -1.00 6.21 -0.61
CA GLU A 75 -0.93 7.55 -1.18
C GLU A 75 -0.37 8.49 -0.13
N ALA A 76 0.81 9.08 -0.40
CA ALA A 76 1.49 9.95 0.56
C ALA A 76 0.85 11.34 0.72
N VAL A 77 -0.10 11.70 -0.13
CA VAL A 77 -0.75 13.03 -0.16
C VAL A 77 -2.17 13.02 0.40
N LEU A 78 -2.84 11.87 0.46
CA LEU A 78 -4.08 11.79 1.22
C LEU A 78 -3.72 12.07 2.68
N LYS A 79 -4.12 13.22 3.16
CA LYS A 79 -3.94 13.59 4.56
C LYS A 79 -4.44 12.42 5.41
N PRO A 80 -3.59 11.83 6.25
CA PRO A 80 -4.04 10.82 7.19
C PRO A 80 -5.24 11.37 7.96
N ILE A 81 -6.21 10.53 8.26
CA ILE A 81 -7.28 10.91 9.16
C ILE A 81 -6.73 10.75 10.56
N ASP A 82 -6.58 11.86 11.26
CA ASP A 82 -6.23 11.87 12.67
C ASP A 82 -7.53 11.95 13.49
N ALA A 83 -7.71 11.03 14.39
CA ALA A 83 -8.84 11.01 15.31
C ALA A 83 -8.34 10.77 16.73
N THR A 84 -8.91 11.51 17.68
CA THR A 84 -8.65 11.30 19.10
C THR A 84 -9.44 10.09 19.58
N GLY A 85 -8.80 9.22 20.36
CA GLY A 85 -9.48 8.01 20.79
C GLY A 85 -8.80 7.27 21.93
N ASP A 86 -9.39 6.12 22.25
CA ASP A 86 -9.06 5.29 23.39
C ASP A 86 -8.82 3.85 22.97
N THR A 87 -7.89 3.18 23.65
CA THR A 87 -7.73 1.72 23.59
C THR A 87 -7.79 1.09 24.95
N GLN A 88 -8.16 -0.18 24.98
CA GLN A 88 -8.11 -1.01 26.18
C GLN A 88 -7.14 -2.18 25.94
N ASN A 89 -6.28 -2.45 26.92
CA ASN A 89 -5.32 -3.53 26.82
C ASN A 89 -5.97 -4.88 26.46
N SER A 90 -5.36 -5.59 25.54
CA SER A 90 -5.82 -6.90 25.05
C SER A 90 -7.21 -6.87 24.36
N SER A 91 -7.72 -5.68 24.00
CA SER A 91 -8.97 -5.49 23.26
C SER A 91 -8.68 -5.18 21.80
N THR A 92 -9.50 -5.72 20.91
CA THR A 92 -9.54 -5.29 19.50
C THR A 92 -10.48 -4.10 19.29
N ASN A 93 -11.40 -3.83 20.22
CA ASN A 93 -12.27 -2.66 20.15
C ASN A 93 -11.49 -1.41 20.56
N ALA A 94 -11.63 -0.37 19.77
CA ALA A 94 -11.08 0.96 20.04
C ALA A 94 -12.14 2.02 19.74
N ASN A 95 -12.11 3.10 20.49
CA ASN A 95 -13.02 4.22 20.30
C ASN A 95 -12.29 5.41 19.71
N VAL A 96 -13.02 6.23 18.95
CA VAL A 96 -12.56 7.52 18.42
C VAL A 96 -13.70 8.54 18.50
N ASP A 97 -13.39 9.82 18.43
CA ASP A 97 -14.40 10.90 18.42
C ASP A 97 -15.35 10.77 17.23
N SER A 98 -14.84 10.29 16.07
CA SER A 98 -15.66 10.03 14.88
C SER A 98 -15.00 9.01 13.97
N THR A 99 -15.76 8.05 13.47
CA THR A 99 -15.35 7.11 12.42
C THR A 99 -15.60 7.61 11.00
N THR A 100 -16.02 8.87 10.84
CA THR A 100 -16.29 9.46 9.52
C THR A 100 -15.02 9.43 8.65
N GLY A 101 -15.12 8.80 7.47
CA GLY A 101 -13.99 8.62 6.53
C GLY A 101 -13.07 7.44 6.83
N ILE A 102 -13.18 6.84 8.02
CA ILE A 102 -12.46 5.61 8.37
C ILE A 102 -13.21 4.42 7.78
N ILE A 103 -12.49 3.54 7.09
CA ILE A 103 -13.05 2.33 6.48
C ILE A 103 -12.22 1.10 6.83
N ALA A 104 -12.81 -0.07 6.75
CA ALA A 104 -12.11 -1.34 6.89
C ALA A 104 -10.95 -1.45 5.89
N GLY A 105 -9.82 -2.00 6.34
CA GLY A 105 -8.58 -2.11 5.58
C GLY A 105 -7.63 -0.94 5.72
N MET A 106 -8.04 0.21 6.26
CA MET A 106 -7.11 1.31 6.54
C MET A 106 -6.08 0.87 7.59
N SER A 107 -4.83 1.25 7.36
CA SER A 107 -3.79 1.13 8.38
C SER A 107 -4.07 2.08 9.52
N VAL A 108 -3.83 1.64 10.73
CA VAL A 108 -3.95 2.46 11.92
C VAL A 108 -2.65 2.43 12.72
N SER A 109 -2.23 3.59 13.19
CA SER A 109 -1.05 3.75 14.04
C SER A 109 -1.36 4.70 15.18
N GLY A 110 -0.64 4.56 16.28
CA GLY A 110 -0.79 5.35 17.50
C GLY A 110 -0.22 4.61 18.70
N THR A 111 -0.29 5.25 19.85
CA THR A 111 0.17 4.63 21.11
C THR A 111 -0.65 3.39 21.42
N ASN A 112 0.01 2.30 21.80
CA ASN A 112 -0.59 1.00 22.09
C ASN A 112 -1.29 0.30 20.90
N ILE A 113 -1.14 0.82 19.69
CA ILE A 113 -1.58 0.15 18.47
C ILE A 113 -0.43 -0.74 17.99
N PRO A 114 -0.66 -2.06 17.78
CA PRO A 114 0.36 -2.95 17.24
C PRO A 114 0.87 -2.50 15.88
N ALA A 115 2.17 -2.68 15.63
CA ALA A 115 2.73 -2.40 14.31
C ALA A 115 2.02 -3.22 13.23
N GLY A 116 1.66 -2.58 12.11
CA GLY A 116 0.94 -3.22 11.02
C GLY A 116 -0.56 -3.43 11.25
N ALA A 117 -1.12 -2.96 12.36
CA ALA A 117 -2.55 -3.07 12.61
C ALA A 117 -3.36 -2.30 11.55
N THR A 118 -4.51 -2.86 11.22
CA THR A 118 -5.49 -2.26 10.32
C THR A 118 -6.87 -2.17 11.00
N VAL A 119 -7.76 -1.39 10.41
CA VAL A 119 -9.17 -1.39 10.77
C VAL A 119 -9.79 -2.67 10.22
N ALA A 120 -10.23 -3.57 11.09
CA ALA A 120 -10.91 -4.80 10.68
C ALA A 120 -12.38 -4.53 10.29
N SER A 121 -13.07 -3.69 11.06
CA SER A 121 -14.44 -3.26 10.78
C SER A 121 -14.79 -1.97 11.51
N ILE A 122 -15.85 -1.31 11.07
CA ILE A 122 -16.50 -0.20 11.80
C ILE A 122 -17.74 -0.76 12.48
N THR A 123 -17.86 -0.49 13.79
CA THR A 123 -19.01 -0.93 14.58
C THR A 123 -20.12 0.13 14.59
N ASP A 124 -19.74 1.39 14.81
CA ASP A 124 -20.65 2.53 14.88
C ASP A 124 -19.91 3.85 14.59
N ALA A 125 -20.57 4.99 14.85
CA ALA A 125 -20.01 6.33 14.57
C ALA A 125 -18.76 6.68 15.38
N THR A 126 -18.44 5.92 16.43
CA THR A 126 -17.33 6.21 17.36
C THR A 126 -16.49 4.97 17.68
N THR A 127 -16.86 3.79 17.19
CA THR A 127 -16.18 2.54 17.54
C THR A 127 -15.74 1.79 16.29
N PHE A 128 -14.49 1.34 16.29
CA PHE A 128 -13.95 0.47 15.27
C PHE A 128 -13.22 -0.74 15.88
N VAL A 129 -12.99 -1.76 15.07
CA VAL A 129 -12.29 -2.98 15.46
C VAL A 129 -10.92 -3.01 14.83
N LEU A 130 -9.88 -3.24 15.63
CA LEU A 130 -8.51 -3.46 15.17
C LEU A 130 -8.34 -4.90 14.68
N SER A 131 -7.46 -5.09 13.70
CA SER A 131 -7.04 -6.43 13.23
C SER A 131 -6.20 -7.19 14.25
N ALA A 132 -5.62 -6.50 15.22
CA ALA A 132 -4.83 -7.05 16.34
C ALA A 132 -5.16 -6.31 17.62
N ALA A 133 -5.15 -7.03 18.74
CA ALA A 133 -5.48 -6.46 20.05
C ALA A 133 -4.46 -5.37 20.46
N ALA A 134 -4.96 -4.28 21.04
CA ALA A 134 -4.13 -3.21 21.57
C ALA A 134 -3.20 -3.73 22.69
N THR A 135 -2.00 -3.16 22.75
CA THR A 135 -0.95 -3.56 23.70
C THR A 135 -1.02 -2.86 25.04
N GLY A 136 -1.95 -1.96 25.21
CA GLY A 136 -2.15 -1.21 26.46
C GLY A 136 -3.44 -0.41 26.46
N THR A 137 -3.82 0.06 27.64
CA THR A 137 -4.93 0.99 27.84
C THR A 137 -4.40 2.42 27.75
N ILE A 138 -5.04 3.24 26.92
CA ILE A 138 -4.77 4.68 26.83
C ILE A 138 -6.05 5.42 26.49
N ASN A 139 -6.16 6.64 26.98
CA ASN A 139 -7.29 7.51 26.73
C ASN A 139 -6.81 8.80 26.08
N ASN A 140 -7.66 9.37 25.23
CA ASN A 140 -7.49 10.70 24.64
C ASN A 140 -6.16 10.86 23.90
N THR A 141 -5.82 9.88 23.04
CA THR A 141 -4.61 9.90 22.21
C THR A 141 -4.98 10.01 20.73
N THR A 142 -4.04 10.48 19.93
CA THR A 142 -4.24 10.56 18.48
C THR A 142 -3.94 9.20 17.83
N PHE A 143 -4.89 8.70 17.05
CA PHE A 143 -4.71 7.62 16.10
C PHE A 143 -4.68 8.18 14.69
N THR A 144 -3.75 7.68 13.88
CA THR A 144 -3.59 8.08 12.49
C THR A 144 -4.00 6.93 11.58
N PHE A 145 -4.95 7.18 10.69
CA PHE A 145 -5.49 6.22 9.73
C PHE A 145 -5.00 6.56 8.32
N THR A 146 -4.46 5.56 7.63
CA THR A 146 -3.91 5.71 6.28
C THR A 146 -4.53 4.69 5.33
N ARG A 147 -4.92 5.14 4.13
CA ARG A 147 -5.49 4.27 3.12
C ARG A 147 -4.39 3.68 2.23
N SER A 148 -4.41 2.36 2.05
CA SER A 148 -3.57 1.68 1.05
C SER A 148 -4.23 1.72 -0.32
N VAL A 149 -3.47 2.06 -1.34
CA VAL A 149 -3.91 2.00 -2.75
C VAL A 149 -3.92 0.55 -3.24
N MET A 150 -2.90 -0.21 -2.82
CA MET A 150 -2.77 -1.64 -3.07
C MET A 150 -1.93 -2.28 -1.98
N SER A 151 -2.01 -3.61 -1.89
CA SER A 151 -1.13 -4.42 -1.04
C SER A 151 -0.45 -5.48 -1.88
N LEU A 152 0.81 -5.72 -1.62
CA LEU A 152 1.61 -6.77 -2.25
C LEU A 152 2.00 -7.78 -1.18
N ALA A 153 1.53 -9.00 -1.30
CA ALA A 153 1.99 -10.10 -0.45
C ALA A 153 3.47 -10.43 -0.74
N ALA A 154 4.08 -11.27 0.08
CA ALA A 154 5.46 -11.69 -0.10
C ALA A 154 5.70 -12.27 -1.49
N GLY A 155 6.67 -11.74 -2.22
CA GLY A 155 7.02 -12.16 -3.58
C GLY A 155 6.08 -11.62 -4.68
N GLU A 156 5.01 -10.91 -4.33
CA GLU A 156 4.12 -10.29 -5.34
C GLU A 156 4.73 -9.03 -5.94
N TYR A 157 4.29 -8.73 -7.16
CA TYR A 157 4.70 -7.55 -7.89
C TYR A 157 3.51 -6.84 -8.54
N ALA A 158 3.71 -5.56 -8.83
CA ALA A 158 2.78 -4.74 -9.62
C ALA A 158 3.53 -3.99 -10.71
N PHE A 159 2.90 -3.85 -11.87
CA PHE A 159 3.37 -3.00 -12.94
C PHE A 159 2.20 -2.19 -13.49
N PHE A 160 2.30 -0.86 -13.43
CA PHE A 160 1.19 0.02 -13.76
C PHE A 160 1.66 1.36 -14.35
N PRO A 161 0.82 2.01 -15.18
CA PRO A 161 1.08 3.37 -15.61
C PRO A 161 0.92 4.34 -14.44
N TRP A 162 1.74 5.36 -14.40
CA TRP A 162 1.77 6.38 -13.37
C TRP A 162 1.76 7.78 -13.98
N SER A 163 0.84 8.64 -13.57
CA SER A 163 0.71 10.01 -14.11
C SER A 163 1.63 11.03 -13.44
N GLY A 164 2.21 10.69 -12.29
CA GLY A 164 2.98 11.62 -11.48
C GLY A 164 2.16 12.59 -10.63
N GLU A 165 0.83 12.52 -10.71
CA GLU A 165 -0.06 13.46 -9.99
C GLU A 165 -0.20 13.16 -8.49
N MET A 166 0.09 11.92 -8.10
CA MET A 166 0.03 11.46 -6.70
C MET A 166 1.40 11.03 -6.22
N SER A 167 1.70 11.30 -4.97
CA SER A 167 2.88 10.72 -4.31
C SER A 167 2.59 9.30 -3.85
N LEU A 168 3.53 8.40 -4.02
CA LEU A 168 3.43 7.04 -3.49
C LEU A 168 4.38 6.83 -2.32
N ALA A 169 3.91 6.10 -1.34
CA ALA A 169 4.69 5.65 -0.21
C ALA A 169 4.50 4.15 0.00
N VAL A 170 5.38 3.55 0.75
CA VAL A 170 5.31 2.14 1.12
C VAL A 170 5.45 1.98 2.62
N ARG A 171 4.74 1.01 3.17
CA ARG A 171 4.86 0.58 4.55
C ARG A 171 4.83 -0.95 4.62
N ALA A 172 5.80 -1.54 5.28
CA ALA A 172 5.76 -2.97 5.62
C ALA A 172 4.74 -3.22 6.74
N ALA A 173 4.02 -4.33 6.68
CA ALA A 173 3.08 -4.72 7.73
C ALA A 173 3.80 -4.95 9.07
N ALA A 174 5.05 -5.42 9.04
CA ALA A 174 5.89 -5.57 10.21
C ALA A 174 7.37 -5.48 9.84
N GLY A 175 8.21 -5.08 10.78
CA GLY A 175 9.66 -5.10 10.64
C GLY A 175 10.20 -4.14 9.58
N THR A 176 11.26 -4.57 8.91
CA THR A 176 11.93 -3.84 7.82
C THR A 176 12.21 -4.81 6.69
N ASP A 177 11.65 -4.53 5.53
CA ASP A 177 11.74 -5.38 4.35
C ASP A 177 12.22 -4.59 3.13
N ALA A 178 12.56 -5.30 2.05
CA ALA A 178 13.00 -4.70 0.81
C ALA A 178 11.86 -4.69 -0.21
N LEU A 179 11.61 -3.53 -0.79
CA LEU A 179 10.78 -3.33 -1.97
C LEU A 179 11.70 -2.95 -3.13
N GLU A 180 11.65 -3.71 -4.21
CA GLU A 180 12.27 -3.31 -5.46
C GLU A 180 11.35 -2.32 -6.19
N ILE A 181 11.91 -1.19 -6.60
CA ILE A 181 11.19 -0.15 -7.33
C ILE A 181 11.94 0.13 -8.62
N ARG A 182 11.22 0.14 -9.73
CA ARG A 182 11.74 0.61 -11.01
C ARG A 182 10.75 1.55 -11.66
N ILE A 183 11.21 2.71 -12.06
CA ILE A 183 10.43 3.72 -12.76
C ILE A 183 10.96 3.85 -14.19
N PHE A 184 10.06 3.77 -15.14
CA PHE A 184 10.35 3.89 -16.55
C PHE A 184 9.64 5.13 -17.08
N GLU A 185 10.37 6.21 -17.22
CA GLU A 185 9.86 7.41 -17.86
C GLU A 185 9.69 7.16 -19.36
N VAL A 186 8.54 7.50 -19.92
CA VAL A 186 8.23 7.28 -21.33
C VAL A 186 8.08 8.59 -22.08
N ALA A 187 8.52 8.58 -23.35
CA ALA A 187 8.31 9.71 -24.25
C ALA A 187 6.82 9.90 -24.56
N HIS A 188 6.42 11.13 -24.72
CA HIS A 188 5.10 11.55 -25.21
C HIS A 188 4.99 11.42 -26.72
#